data_90a1282bf86cbaa5b4233bbb9fbfd04d
#
_entry.id   90a1282bf86cbaa5b4233bbb9fbfd04d
#
_cell.length_a   1.000
_cell.length_b   1.000
_cell.length_c   1.000
_cell.angle_alpha   90.00
_cell.angle_beta   90.00
_cell.angle_gamma   90.00
#
_symmetry.space_group_name_H-M   'P 1'
#
loop_
_entity.id
_entity.type
_entity.pdbx_description
1 polymer ?
#
loop_
_entity_poly.entity_id
_entity_poly.type
_entity_poly.pdbx_seq_one_letter_code
_entity_poly.pdbx_strand_id
1 'polypeptide(L)'
;MAGLLAKESTIAKPGFNRWLVPPAALAIHLSIGMAYGFSVFWLPLSQAIGITEPAPGDWKISTLGWMYTLFFVFLGSSAAVFGRWLEREGPCKAGVVAACCWGGGFLISAAGVYFHQIWLLWLGSGVIGGIGLGLGYISPVSTLIKWFPDRRGMATGMAIMGFGGGAMIGAPLADILMKHYATPSSVGVWETFITLGVIYFIAMLWGAFGYWIPPTGWKPAGWEPPLHKSAMVTHRHVHLNRAHKTPQFWLLWGVLCLNVSAGIGVLGMASPMLQEVFGGELIGVSAPLSELAPAQAAQVATIAAGFTGLLSLFNIAGRIVWASASDYLGRKRTYLIFFSLGMVLYACAPFTGRLGNVALFVAIFCIIFTMYGGGFATIPAYLADIFGTQFVGAIHGRLLTAWSTAGVLGPVLVNYIREFQIDHGIPPAQAYNTTLYVLAGLLLIGFLCNLMMRSVAERYYMTEEELATERKLAHEANASNKTKVRSQMAKEPQNPKRPSRLSWVLVGIAWMLVGVPLLWGILITLEKAVVLFR
;
A
#
# COMPACT_ATOMS: atom_id res chain seq x y z
N MET A 1 -27.96 -3.09 -13.80
CA MET A 1 -26.69 -2.92 -13.04
C MET A 1 -25.83 -1.75 -13.53
N ALA A 2 -25.80 -1.44 -14.84
CA ALA A 2 -24.99 -0.32 -15.36
C ALA A 2 -25.32 1.05 -14.73
N GLY A 3 -26.56 1.32 -14.33
CA GLY A 3 -26.96 2.58 -13.69
C GLY A 3 -26.52 2.73 -12.23
N LEU A 4 -26.40 1.64 -11.47
CA LEU A 4 -26.02 1.65 -10.04
C LEU A 4 -24.53 1.98 -9.83
N LEU A 5 -23.67 1.60 -10.76
CA LEU A 5 -22.23 1.85 -10.73
C LEU A 5 -21.83 3.14 -11.47
N ALA A 6 -22.80 3.88 -12.03
CA ALA A 6 -22.51 5.13 -12.71
C ALA A 6 -22.01 6.18 -11.69
N LYS A 7 -21.04 7.00 -12.10
CA LYS A 7 -20.46 8.04 -11.24
C LYS A 7 -21.53 8.98 -10.65
N GLU A 8 -22.54 9.29 -11.43
CA GLU A 8 -23.65 10.18 -11.06
C GLU A 8 -24.50 9.59 -9.93
N SER A 9 -24.66 8.26 -9.88
CA SER A 9 -25.41 7.59 -8.83
C SER A 9 -24.67 7.55 -7.49
N THR A 10 -23.36 7.82 -7.52
CA THR A 10 -22.50 7.87 -6.33
C THR A 10 -22.26 9.28 -5.78
N ILE A 11 -22.96 10.31 -6.31
CA ILE A 11 -22.91 11.66 -5.75
C ILE A 11 -23.69 11.69 -4.44
N ALA A 12 -23.04 12.16 -3.39
CA ALA A 12 -23.61 12.20 -2.04
C ALA A 12 -24.81 13.16 -1.98
N LYS A 13 -25.88 12.71 -1.28
CA LYS A 13 -27.06 13.54 -1.02
C LYS A 13 -26.76 14.60 0.06
N PRO A 14 -27.53 15.71 0.11
CA PRO A 14 -27.41 16.71 1.16
C PRO A 14 -27.55 16.07 2.56
N GLY A 15 -26.63 16.42 3.48
CA GLY A 15 -26.58 15.82 4.81
C GLY A 15 -25.79 14.52 4.93
N PHE A 16 -25.12 14.07 3.86
CA PHE A 16 -24.23 12.92 3.93
C PHE A 16 -23.05 13.19 4.87
N ASN A 17 -22.75 12.20 5.73
CA ASN A 17 -21.63 12.29 6.65
C ASN A 17 -20.34 11.78 6.00
N ARG A 18 -19.38 12.68 5.73
CA ARG A 18 -18.10 12.35 5.07
C ARG A 18 -17.28 11.29 5.83
N TRP A 19 -17.50 11.09 7.14
CA TRP A 19 -16.80 10.09 7.95
C TRP A 19 -17.23 8.64 7.69
N LEU A 20 -18.24 8.42 6.85
CA LEU A 20 -18.59 7.08 6.33
C LEU A 20 -17.62 6.61 5.22
N VAL A 21 -16.93 7.53 4.54
CA VAL A 21 -16.05 7.19 3.42
C VAL A 21 -14.72 6.56 3.86
N PRO A 22 -14.04 7.01 4.94
CA PRO A 22 -12.80 6.39 5.39
C PRO A 22 -12.90 4.90 5.72
N PRO A 23 -13.92 4.38 6.46
CA PRO A 23 -14.05 2.94 6.68
C PRO A 23 -14.24 2.13 5.40
N ALA A 24 -14.99 2.67 4.43
CA ALA A 24 -15.17 2.06 3.13
C ALA A 24 -13.83 1.96 2.35
N ALA A 25 -13.02 3.02 2.40
CA ALA A 25 -11.67 3.05 1.85
C ALA A 25 -10.73 2.05 2.54
N LEU A 26 -10.82 1.96 3.87
CA LEU A 26 -10.04 1.02 4.68
C LEU A 26 -10.38 -0.43 4.37
N ALA A 27 -11.64 -0.78 4.16
CA ALA A 27 -12.04 -2.14 3.82
C ALA A 27 -11.35 -2.64 2.53
N ILE A 28 -11.26 -1.78 1.50
CA ILE A 28 -10.53 -2.10 0.28
C ILE A 28 -9.03 -2.20 0.54
N HIS A 29 -8.44 -1.21 1.21
CA HIS A 29 -7.01 -1.17 1.44
C HIS A 29 -6.51 -2.27 2.39
N LEU A 30 -7.28 -2.66 3.41
CA LEU A 30 -6.94 -3.80 4.27
C LEU A 30 -6.98 -5.12 3.49
N SER A 31 -7.94 -5.28 2.58
CA SER A 31 -8.04 -6.48 1.74
C SER A 31 -6.84 -6.60 0.78
N ILE A 32 -6.52 -5.54 0.02
CA ILE A 32 -5.40 -5.56 -0.92
C ILE A 32 -4.03 -5.52 -0.21
N GLY A 33 -3.99 -5.05 1.04
CA GLY A 33 -2.79 -5.02 1.87
C GLY A 33 -2.27 -6.41 2.25
N MET A 34 -3.06 -7.48 2.06
CA MET A 34 -2.59 -8.86 2.16
C MET A 34 -1.39 -9.14 1.23
N ALA A 35 -1.21 -8.37 0.16
CA ALA A 35 -0.03 -8.48 -0.69
C ALA A 35 1.28 -8.40 0.09
N TYR A 36 1.35 -7.62 1.18
CA TYR A 36 2.53 -7.56 2.05
C TYR A 36 2.70 -8.79 2.97
N GLY A 37 1.63 -9.51 3.24
CA GLY A 37 1.64 -10.74 4.03
C GLY A 37 1.81 -12.02 3.21
N PHE A 38 1.94 -11.92 1.88
CA PHE A 38 1.91 -13.08 1.00
C PHE A 38 3.05 -14.06 1.20
N SER A 39 4.15 -13.62 1.84
CA SER A 39 5.29 -14.47 2.20
C SER A 39 4.94 -15.62 3.15
N VAL A 40 3.81 -15.58 3.85
CA VAL A 40 3.32 -16.67 4.71
C VAL A 40 3.04 -17.95 3.90
N PHE A 41 2.77 -17.81 2.61
CA PHE A 41 2.47 -18.94 1.72
C PHE A 41 3.71 -19.58 1.08
N TRP A 42 4.90 -18.95 1.15
CA TRP A 42 6.08 -19.43 0.41
C TRP A 42 6.50 -20.83 0.81
N LEU A 43 6.66 -21.07 2.11
CA LEU A 43 7.08 -22.38 2.59
C LEU A 43 6.01 -23.46 2.34
N PRO A 44 4.72 -23.27 2.68
CA PRO A 44 3.68 -24.23 2.34
C PRO A 44 3.58 -24.52 0.83
N LEU A 45 3.71 -23.50 -0.03
CA LEU A 45 3.69 -23.68 -1.49
C LEU A 45 4.91 -24.44 -2.02
N SER A 46 6.07 -24.32 -1.36
CA SER A 46 7.27 -25.07 -1.74
C SER A 46 7.28 -26.53 -1.25
N GLN A 47 6.20 -26.95 -0.60
CA GLN A 47 5.96 -28.30 -0.10
C GLN A 47 4.58 -28.81 -0.52
N ALA A 48 3.97 -28.23 -1.56
CA ALA A 48 2.59 -28.51 -1.94
C ALA A 48 2.37 -29.97 -2.37
N ILE A 49 3.40 -30.64 -2.92
CA ILE A 49 3.38 -32.06 -3.28
C ILE A 49 3.86 -32.93 -2.09
N GLY A 50 4.97 -32.56 -1.48
CA GLY A 50 5.61 -33.36 -0.44
C GLY A 50 4.96 -33.25 0.94
N ILE A 51 4.13 -32.22 1.17
CA ILE A 51 3.33 -31.93 2.38
C ILE A 51 4.22 -31.55 3.58
N THR A 52 5.11 -32.42 4.02
CA THR A 52 6.01 -32.20 5.19
C THR A 52 7.39 -31.77 4.78
N GLU A 53 7.88 -32.24 3.64
CA GLU A 53 9.19 -31.90 3.08
C GLU A 53 9.05 -31.68 1.56
N PRO A 54 9.92 -30.85 0.95
CA PRO A 54 9.86 -30.63 -0.49
C PRO A 54 10.09 -31.93 -1.27
N ALA A 55 9.20 -32.25 -2.20
CA ALA A 55 9.30 -33.39 -3.09
C ALA A 55 9.84 -33.00 -4.48
N PRO A 56 10.33 -33.92 -5.29
CA PRO A 56 10.65 -33.67 -6.69
C PRO A 56 9.41 -33.16 -7.43
N GLY A 57 9.51 -31.96 -8.02
CA GLY A 57 8.40 -31.30 -8.69
C GLY A 57 7.76 -30.16 -7.90
N ASP A 58 8.03 -30.04 -6.60
CA ASP A 58 7.62 -28.87 -5.83
C ASP A 58 8.29 -27.59 -6.32
N TRP A 59 7.61 -26.46 -6.13
CA TRP A 59 8.09 -25.16 -6.62
C TRP A 59 9.20 -24.60 -5.74
N LYS A 60 10.26 -24.12 -6.36
CA LYS A 60 11.29 -23.35 -5.65
C LYS A 60 10.73 -22.01 -5.17
N ILE A 61 11.15 -21.57 -4.00
CA ILE A 61 10.75 -20.27 -3.43
C ILE A 61 11.11 -19.11 -4.37
N SER A 62 12.27 -19.19 -5.06
CA SER A 62 12.65 -18.20 -6.07
C SER A 62 11.65 -18.10 -7.23
N THR A 63 11.09 -19.23 -7.67
CA THR A 63 10.06 -19.28 -8.70
C THR A 63 8.73 -18.70 -8.20
N LEU A 64 8.37 -19.00 -6.96
CA LEU A 64 7.20 -18.42 -6.30
C LEU A 64 7.34 -16.89 -6.12
N GLY A 65 8.55 -16.42 -5.84
CA GLY A 65 8.85 -14.99 -5.66
C GLY A 65 8.49 -14.11 -6.86
N TRP A 66 8.47 -14.66 -8.08
CA TRP A 66 8.03 -13.92 -9.27
C TRP A 66 6.58 -13.46 -9.19
N MET A 67 5.72 -14.19 -8.48
CA MET A 67 4.35 -13.73 -8.23
C MET A 67 4.33 -12.40 -7.47
N TYR A 68 5.19 -12.24 -6.47
CA TYR A 68 5.30 -10.99 -5.70
C TYR A 68 5.79 -9.83 -6.58
N THR A 69 6.76 -10.07 -7.43
CA THR A 69 7.23 -9.09 -8.44
C THR A 69 6.08 -8.68 -9.37
N LEU A 70 5.32 -9.65 -9.90
CA LEU A 70 4.18 -9.38 -10.78
C LEU A 70 3.09 -8.55 -10.09
N PHE A 71 2.81 -8.78 -8.80
CA PHE A 71 1.90 -7.92 -8.04
C PHE A 71 2.23 -6.44 -8.21
N PHE A 72 3.48 -6.05 -8.00
CA PHE A 72 3.87 -4.64 -8.03
C PHE A 72 4.02 -4.10 -9.44
N VAL A 73 4.47 -4.91 -10.39
CA VAL A 73 4.52 -4.52 -11.80
C VAL A 73 3.11 -4.19 -12.30
N PHE A 74 2.14 -5.06 -12.05
CA PHE A 74 0.77 -4.84 -12.49
C PHE A 74 0.00 -3.83 -11.63
N LEU A 75 0.37 -3.65 -10.35
CA LEU A 75 -0.15 -2.56 -9.52
C LEU A 75 0.12 -1.19 -10.16
N GLY A 76 1.36 -0.85 -10.41
CA GLY A 76 1.68 0.47 -10.94
C GLY A 76 1.27 0.64 -12.41
N SER A 77 1.40 -0.40 -13.23
CA SER A 77 0.97 -0.36 -14.63
C SER A 77 -0.55 -0.15 -14.75
N SER A 78 -1.35 -0.88 -13.99
CA SER A 78 -2.81 -0.73 -14.00
C SER A 78 -3.23 0.63 -13.42
N ALA A 79 -2.61 1.10 -12.34
CA ALA A 79 -2.87 2.43 -11.79
C ALA A 79 -2.57 3.53 -12.81
N ALA A 80 -1.48 3.41 -13.57
CA ALA A 80 -1.10 4.36 -14.61
C ALA A 80 -2.10 4.38 -15.78
N VAL A 81 -2.53 3.21 -16.24
CA VAL A 81 -3.46 3.06 -17.38
C VAL A 81 -4.87 3.46 -16.98
N PHE A 82 -5.36 2.94 -15.86
CA PHE A 82 -6.75 3.12 -15.44
C PHE A 82 -7.00 4.38 -14.60
N GLY A 83 -5.98 5.16 -14.24
CA GLY A 83 -6.17 6.39 -13.45
C GLY A 83 -7.12 7.39 -14.14
N ARG A 84 -7.01 7.59 -15.47
CA ARG A 84 -7.94 8.43 -16.23
C ARG A 84 -9.35 7.83 -16.31
N TRP A 85 -9.43 6.52 -16.45
CA TRP A 85 -10.70 5.79 -16.46
C TRP A 85 -11.43 5.93 -15.11
N LEU A 86 -10.70 5.82 -13.98
CA LEU A 86 -11.24 6.05 -12.63
C LEU A 86 -11.87 7.45 -12.51
N GLU A 87 -11.19 8.49 -12.98
CA GLU A 87 -11.70 9.87 -12.89
C GLU A 87 -12.99 10.05 -13.72
N ARG A 88 -13.12 9.33 -14.84
CA ARG A 88 -14.29 9.38 -15.73
C ARG A 88 -15.46 8.55 -15.18
N GLU A 89 -15.22 7.29 -14.85
CA GLU A 89 -16.26 6.31 -14.49
C GLU A 89 -16.65 6.33 -13.01
N GLY A 90 -15.78 6.88 -12.15
CA GLY A 90 -16.01 7.02 -10.71
C GLY A 90 -15.39 5.90 -9.85
N PRO A 91 -15.22 6.17 -8.54
CA PRO A 91 -14.51 5.28 -7.64
C PRO A 91 -15.27 4.00 -7.30
N CYS A 92 -16.60 4.03 -7.27
CA CYS A 92 -17.42 2.84 -6.99
C CYS A 92 -17.18 1.75 -8.04
N LYS A 93 -17.27 2.10 -9.33
CA LYS A 93 -17.05 1.17 -10.43
C LYS A 93 -15.62 0.61 -10.40
N ALA A 94 -14.63 1.47 -10.14
CA ALA A 94 -13.24 1.06 -10.01
C ALA A 94 -13.03 0.11 -8.82
N GLY A 95 -13.68 0.37 -7.68
CA GLY A 95 -13.65 -0.50 -6.51
C GLY A 95 -14.28 -1.88 -6.76
N VAL A 96 -15.39 -1.93 -7.49
CA VAL A 96 -16.03 -3.20 -7.88
C VAL A 96 -15.13 -4.02 -8.81
N VAL A 97 -14.52 -3.38 -9.82
CA VAL A 97 -13.57 -4.06 -10.72
C VAL A 97 -12.35 -4.54 -9.94
N ALA A 98 -11.84 -3.73 -9.00
CA ALA A 98 -10.75 -4.13 -8.12
C ALA A 98 -11.12 -5.35 -7.27
N ALA A 99 -12.34 -5.40 -6.71
CA ALA A 99 -12.84 -6.54 -5.94
C ALA A 99 -12.91 -7.82 -6.79
N CYS A 100 -13.42 -7.73 -8.02
CA CYS A 100 -13.47 -8.85 -8.95
C CYS A 100 -12.06 -9.35 -9.32
N CYS A 101 -11.13 -8.43 -9.59
CA CYS A 101 -9.76 -8.80 -9.92
C CYS A 101 -9.02 -9.42 -8.73
N TRP A 102 -9.14 -8.84 -7.54
CA TRP A 102 -8.45 -9.31 -6.34
C TRP A 102 -9.01 -10.66 -5.87
N GLY A 103 -10.32 -10.76 -5.66
CA GLY A 103 -10.97 -12.01 -5.27
C GLY A 103 -10.85 -13.10 -6.33
N GLY A 104 -11.08 -12.76 -7.62
CA GLY A 104 -10.91 -13.66 -8.74
C GLY A 104 -9.46 -14.14 -8.91
N GLY A 105 -8.48 -13.27 -8.63
CA GLY A 105 -7.06 -13.61 -8.62
C GLY A 105 -6.74 -14.72 -7.60
N PHE A 106 -7.29 -14.63 -6.39
CA PHE A 106 -7.17 -15.71 -5.38
C PHE A 106 -7.80 -17.01 -5.84
N LEU A 107 -9.00 -16.98 -6.46
CA LEU A 107 -9.68 -18.19 -6.95
C LEU A 107 -8.90 -18.87 -8.08
N ILE A 108 -8.34 -18.10 -9.03
CA ILE A 108 -7.49 -18.64 -10.09
C ILE A 108 -6.21 -19.23 -9.50
N SER A 109 -5.62 -18.56 -8.50
CA SER A 109 -4.44 -19.06 -7.80
C SER A 109 -4.74 -20.34 -7.02
N ALA A 110 -5.93 -20.46 -6.41
CA ALA A 110 -6.38 -21.69 -5.78
C ALA A 110 -6.40 -22.86 -6.78
N ALA A 111 -6.95 -22.63 -7.98
CA ALA A 111 -6.88 -23.61 -9.06
C ALA A 111 -5.43 -23.93 -9.47
N GLY A 112 -4.56 -22.92 -9.49
CA GLY A 112 -3.13 -23.09 -9.77
C GLY A 112 -2.43 -24.01 -8.77
N VAL A 113 -2.73 -23.86 -7.47
CA VAL A 113 -2.20 -24.74 -6.43
C VAL A 113 -2.79 -26.13 -6.53
N TYR A 114 -4.13 -26.26 -6.69
CA TYR A 114 -4.83 -27.54 -6.79
C TYR A 114 -4.34 -28.40 -7.97
N PHE A 115 -4.17 -27.78 -9.15
CA PHE A 115 -3.66 -28.46 -10.36
C PHE A 115 -2.14 -28.47 -10.47
N HIS A 116 -1.44 -27.93 -9.48
CA HIS A 116 0.02 -27.75 -9.47
C HIS A 116 0.56 -27.02 -10.71
N GLN A 117 -0.11 -25.92 -11.13
CA GLN A 117 0.23 -25.12 -12.30
C GLN A 117 0.69 -23.73 -11.90
N ILE A 118 2.02 -23.51 -11.85
CA ILE A 118 2.63 -22.25 -11.40
C ILE A 118 2.17 -21.04 -12.21
N TRP A 119 1.96 -21.19 -13.52
CA TRP A 119 1.52 -20.10 -14.38
C TRP A 119 0.11 -19.58 -14.03
N LEU A 120 -0.78 -20.44 -13.51
CA LEU A 120 -2.09 -20.01 -12.98
C LEU A 120 -1.93 -19.18 -11.71
N LEU A 121 -0.96 -19.53 -10.87
CA LEU A 121 -0.63 -18.76 -9.67
C LEU A 121 -0.11 -17.37 -10.05
N TRP A 122 0.80 -17.28 -11.04
CA TRP A 122 1.30 -16.02 -11.56
C TRP A 122 0.21 -15.18 -12.25
N LEU A 123 -0.63 -15.81 -13.07
CA LEU A 123 -1.75 -15.14 -13.73
C LEU A 123 -2.78 -14.66 -12.72
N GLY A 124 -3.20 -15.53 -11.79
CA GLY A 124 -4.24 -15.24 -10.81
C GLY A 124 -3.83 -14.14 -9.85
N SER A 125 -2.93 -14.44 -8.94
CA SER A 125 -2.49 -13.46 -7.95
C SER A 125 -1.59 -12.40 -8.57
N GLY A 126 -0.56 -12.78 -9.33
CA GLY A 126 0.43 -11.84 -9.86
C GLY A 126 -0.18 -10.82 -10.82
N VAL A 127 -0.82 -11.25 -11.90
CA VAL A 127 -1.32 -10.37 -12.97
C VAL A 127 -2.68 -9.79 -12.62
N ILE A 128 -3.70 -10.66 -12.48
CA ILE A 128 -5.10 -10.22 -12.26
C ILE A 128 -5.23 -9.59 -10.88
N GLY A 129 -4.67 -10.21 -9.85
CA GLY A 129 -4.57 -9.66 -8.50
C GLY A 129 -3.83 -8.33 -8.48
N GLY A 130 -2.70 -8.21 -9.21
CA GLY A 130 -1.95 -6.97 -9.36
C GLY A 130 -2.75 -5.84 -10.01
N ILE A 131 -3.59 -6.13 -11.01
CA ILE A 131 -4.53 -5.16 -11.58
C ILE A 131 -5.56 -4.71 -10.52
N GLY A 132 -6.12 -5.67 -9.78
CA GLY A 132 -7.01 -5.40 -8.65
C GLY A 132 -6.37 -4.53 -7.58
N LEU A 133 -5.09 -4.80 -7.29
CA LEU A 133 -4.26 -4.01 -6.38
C LEU A 133 -4.16 -2.54 -6.81
N GLY A 134 -3.80 -2.27 -8.07
CA GLY A 134 -3.63 -0.91 -8.58
C GLY A 134 -4.94 -0.12 -8.58
N LEU A 135 -6.03 -0.68 -9.07
CA LEU A 135 -7.36 -0.06 -9.04
C LEU A 135 -7.86 0.16 -7.60
N GLY A 136 -7.69 -0.85 -6.74
CA GLY A 136 -8.04 -0.78 -5.33
C GLY A 136 -7.22 0.24 -4.56
N TYR A 137 -5.99 0.52 -4.99
CA TYR A 137 -5.12 1.50 -4.36
C TYR A 137 -5.50 2.96 -4.71
N ILE A 138 -5.73 3.25 -6.00
CA ILE A 138 -5.97 4.64 -6.43
C ILE A 138 -7.39 5.14 -6.12
N SER A 139 -8.39 4.26 -6.06
CA SER A 139 -9.79 4.66 -5.88
C SER A 139 -10.09 5.27 -4.50
N PRO A 140 -9.61 4.74 -3.34
CA PRO A 140 -9.77 5.37 -2.04
C PRO A 140 -9.09 6.72 -1.93
N VAL A 141 -7.85 6.80 -2.44
CA VAL A 141 -7.03 8.02 -2.35
C VAL A 141 -7.70 9.18 -3.07
N SER A 142 -8.15 8.96 -4.32
CA SER A 142 -8.83 10.00 -5.11
C SER A 142 -10.14 10.44 -4.47
N THR A 143 -10.84 9.54 -3.78
CA THR A 143 -12.13 9.83 -3.13
C THR A 143 -11.94 10.64 -1.85
N LEU A 144 -11.03 10.22 -0.97
CA LEU A 144 -10.82 10.88 0.32
C LEU A 144 -10.23 12.29 0.18
N ILE A 145 -9.33 12.52 -0.77
CA ILE A 145 -8.80 13.88 -1.03
C ILE A 145 -9.95 14.87 -1.39
N LYS A 146 -10.99 14.41 -2.08
CA LYS A 146 -12.14 15.24 -2.45
C LYS A 146 -13.03 15.58 -1.25
N TRP A 147 -13.15 14.68 -0.27
CA TRP A 147 -13.94 14.88 0.96
C TRP A 147 -13.22 15.68 2.04
N PHE A 148 -11.89 15.69 2.06
CA PHE A 148 -11.08 16.32 3.09
C PHE A 148 -10.08 17.34 2.51
N PRO A 149 -10.55 18.38 1.79
CA PRO A 149 -9.69 19.42 1.25
C PRO A 149 -9.02 20.26 2.35
N ASP A 150 -9.62 20.26 3.56
CA ASP A 150 -9.16 20.92 4.77
C ASP A 150 -7.96 20.20 5.43
N ARG A 151 -7.79 18.90 5.19
CA ARG A 151 -6.77 18.03 5.83
C ARG A 151 -6.29 16.95 4.85
N ARG A 152 -5.67 17.37 3.75
CA ARG A 152 -5.27 16.45 2.66
C ARG A 152 -4.29 15.36 3.11
N GLY A 153 -3.28 15.73 3.92
CA GLY A 153 -2.31 14.79 4.44
C GLY A 153 -2.97 13.71 5.33
N MET A 154 -3.83 14.12 6.27
CA MET A 154 -4.60 13.19 7.08
C MET A 154 -5.49 12.27 6.21
N ALA A 155 -6.14 12.83 5.19
CA ALA A 155 -7.02 12.07 4.30
C ALA A 155 -6.25 11.01 3.50
N THR A 156 -5.09 11.36 2.96
CA THR A 156 -4.22 10.40 2.26
C THR A 156 -3.63 9.37 3.21
N GLY A 157 -3.24 9.78 4.42
CA GLY A 157 -2.80 8.89 5.48
C GLY A 157 -3.86 7.85 5.84
N MET A 158 -5.10 8.29 6.12
CA MET A 158 -6.23 7.40 6.39
C MET A 158 -6.56 6.46 5.22
N ALA A 159 -6.50 6.99 3.98
CA ALA A 159 -6.74 6.15 2.80
C ALA A 159 -5.75 4.99 2.73
N ILE A 160 -4.47 5.30 2.88
CA ILE A 160 -3.36 4.39 2.55
C ILE A 160 -2.94 3.52 3.76
N MET A 161 -3.29 3.91 5.00
CA MET A 161 -2.89 3.15 6.19
C MET A 161 -3.38 1.71 6.16
N GLY A 162 -4.58 1.45 5.62
CA GLY A 162 -5.14 0.11 5.50
C GLY A 162 -4.26 -0.84 4.70
N PHE A 163 -3.61 -0.36 3.65
CA PHE A 163 -2.70 -1.17 2.86
C PHE A 163 -1.50 -1.68 3.69
N GLY A 164 -0.95 -0.85 4.57
CA GLY A 164 0.09 -1.28 5.50
C GLY A 164 -0.40 -2.29 6.54
N GLY A 165 -1.70 -2.21 6.91
CA GLY A 165 -2.30 -3.06 7.94
C GLY A 165 -2.85 -4.39 7.46
N GLY A 166 -3.02 -4.57 6.15
CA GLY A 166 -3.63 -5.79 5.61
C GLY A 166 -2.89 -7.06 5.96
N ALA A 167 -1.56 -7.02 5.98
CA ALA A 167 -0.74 -8.16 6.36
C ALA A 167 -0.90 -8.56 7.84
N MET A 168 -1.14 -7.59 8.74
CA MET A 168 -1.34 -7.89 10.17
C MET A 168 -2.61 -8.70 10.43
N ILE A 169 -3.63 -8.54 9.59
CA ILE A 169 -4.86 -9.32 9.65
C ILE A 169 -4.71 -10.57 8.78
N GLY A 170 -4.25 -10.39 7.55
CA GLY A 170 -4.27 -11.42 6.54
C GLY A 170 -3.29 -12.56 6.79
N ALA A 171 -2.08 -12.29 7.29
CA ALA A 171 -1.08 -13.34 7.51
C ALA A 171 -1.46 -14.27 8.67
N PRO A 172 -1.88 -13.78 9.88
CA PRO A 172 -2.39 -14.66 10.92
C PRO A 172 -3.65 -15.43 10.52
N LEU A 173 -4.56 -14.78 9.78
CA LEU A 173 -5.77 -15.45 9.28
C LEU A 173 -5.41 -16.56 8.29
N ALA A 174 -4.47 -16.31 7.38
CA ALA A 174 -3.98 -17.32 6.44
C ALA A 174 -3.35 -18.51 7.16
N ASP A 175 -2.52 -18.28 8.19
CA ASP A 175 -1.91 -19.34 8.99
C ASP A 175 -2.97 -20.20 9.70
N ILE A 176 -3.98 -19.57 10.31
CA ILE A 176 -5.11 -20.26 10.94
C ILE A 176 -5.88 -21.10 9.92
N LEU A 177 -6.19 -20.54 8.75
CA LEU A 177 -6.94 -21.24 7.70
C LEU A 177 -6.13 -22.40 7.11
N MET A 178 -4.83 -22.20 6.82
CA MET A 178 -3.97 -23.29 6.32
C MET A 178 -3.91 -24.45 7.32
N LYS A 179 -3.74 -24.16 8.62
CA LYS A 179 -3.77 -25.20 9.67
C LYS A 179 -5.12 -25.91 9.77
N HIS A 180 -6.22 -25.16 9.59
CA HIS A 180 -7.58 -25.73 9.61
C HIS A 180 -7.84 -26.65 8.43
N TYR A 181 -7.34 -26.30 7.24
CA TYR A 181 -7.53 -27.05 6.01
C TYR A 181 -6.44 -28.11 5.75
N ALA A 182 -5.36 -28.12 6.53
CA ALA A 182 -4.28 -29.08 6.37
C ALA A 182 -4.81 -30.51 6.57
N THR A 183 -4.44 -31.39 5.65
CA THR A 183 -4.77 -32.83 5.65
C THR A 183 -3.49 -33.62 5.33
N PRO A 184 -3.50 -34.96 5.46
CA PRO A 184 -2.38 -35.77 5.00
C PRO A 184 -2.03 -35.64 3.51
N SER A 185 -2.92 -35.03 2.70
CA SER A 185 -2.77 -34.84 1.26
C SER A 185 -2.84 -33.37 0.79
N SER A 186 -2.95 -32.41 1.71
CA SER A 186 -2.99 -30.97 1.39
C SER A 186 -2.30 -30.15 2.47
N VAL A 187 -1.49 -29.19 2.06
CA VAL A 187 -0.91 -28.16 2.94
C VAL A 187 -1.94 -27.07 3.30
N GLY A 188 -3.19 -27.17 2.86
CA GLY A 188 -4.28 -26.24 3.15
C GLY A 188 -4.23 -24.92 2.41
N VAL A 189 -3.34 -24.72 1.43
CA VAL A 189 -3.16 -23.42 0.76
C VAL A 189 -4.27 -23.12 -0.25
N TRP A 190 -4.67 -24.07 -1.09
CA TRP A 190 -5.67 -23.80 -2.12
C TRP A 190 -7.05 -23.52 -1.50
N GLU A 191 -7.41 -24.21 -0.43
CA GLU A 191 -8.65 -23.97 0.33
C GLU A 191 -8.60 -22.59 1.01
N THR A 192 -7.46 -22.25 1.56
CA THR A 192 -7.20 -20.92 2.15
C THR A 192 -7.36 -19.81 1.11
N PHE A 193 -6.86 -20.03 -0.11
CA PHE A 193 -7.01 -19.04 -1.19
C PHE A 193 -8.47 -18.84 -1.59
N ILE A 194 -9.29 -19.91 -1.66
CA ILE A 194 -10.74 -19.79 -1.91
C ILE A 194 -11.38 -18.95 -0.80
N THR A 195 -11.13 -19.31 0.45
CA THR A 195 -11.74 -18.65 1.61
C THR A 195 -11.36 -17.17 1.68
N LEU A 196 -10.08 -16.85 1.54
CA LEU A 196 -9.59 -15.46 1.53
C LEU A 196 -10.13 -14.70 0.32
N GLY A 197 -10.18 -15.32 -0.86
CA GLY A 197 -10.73 -14.73 -2.08
C GLY A 197 -12.18 -14.28 -1.89
N VAL A 198 -13.01 -15.10 -1.26
CA VAL A 198 -14.41 -14.77 -0.96
C VAL A 198 -14.50 -13.66 0.11
N ILE A 199 -13.74 -13.76 1.19
CA ILE A 199 -13.72 -12.75 2.26
C ILE A 199 -13.33 -11.38 1.69
N TYR A 200 -12.24 -11.32 0.93
CA TYR A 200 -11.76 -10.06 0.34
C TYR A 200 -12.72 -9.51 -0.71
N PHE A 201 -13.32 -10.37 -1.53
CA PHE A 201 -14.32 -9.95 -2.50
C PHE A 201 -15.51 -9.26 -1.82
N ILE A 202 -16.07 -9.87 -0.76
CA ILE A 202 -17.20 -9.31 0.00
C ILE A 202 -16.80 -7.99 0.68
N ALA A 203 -15.66 -7.96 1.37
CA ALA A 203 -15.17 -6.77 2.06
C ALA A 203 -14.90 -5.60 1.10
N MET A 204 -14.30 -5.89 -0.06
CA MET A 204 -14.03 -4.87 -1.08
C MET A 204 -15.30 -4.39 -1.77
N LEU A 205 -16.29 -5.24 -2.00
CA LEU A 205 -17.60 -4.83 -2.52
C LEU A 205 -18.30 -3.89 -1.54
N TRP A 206 -18.31 -4.23 -0.24
CA TRP A 206 -18.86 -3.35 0.80
C TRP A 206 -18.17 -1.98 0.77
N GLY A 207 -16.84 -1.96 0.68
CA GLY A 207 -16.06 -0.73 0.54
C GLY A 207 -16.39 0.05 -0.75
N ALA A 208 -16.50 -0.63 -1.89
CA ALA A 208 -16.80 -0.01 -3.18
C ALA A 208 -18.17 0.67 -3.20
N PHE A 209 -19.20 0.03 -2.64
CA PHE A 209 -20.54 0.63 -2.51
C PHE A 209 -20.62 1.71 -1.43
N GLY A 210 -19.67 1.75 -0.50
CA GLY A 210 -19.50 2.85 0.46
C GLY A 210 -18.85 4.11 -0.12
N TYR A 211 -18.37 4.07 -1.38
CA TYR A 211 -17.76 5.23 -2.04
C TYR A 211 -18.81 6.22 -2.55
N TRP A 212 -18.96 7.30 -1.82
CA TRP A 212 -19.72 8.46 -2.23
C TRP A 212 -18.78 9.61 -2.55
N ILE A 213 -19.03 10.35 -3.61
CA ILE A 213 -18.25 11.52 -4.02
C ILE A 213 -18.98 12.80 -3.62
N PRO A 214 -18.26 13.86 -3.20
CA PRO A 214 -18.90 15.12 -2.86
C PRO A 214 -19.53 15.77 -4.10
N PRO A 215 -20.63 16.50 -3.94
CA PRO A 215 -21.20 17.31 -5.01
C PRO A 215 -20.21 18.37 -5.50
N THR A 216 -20.36 18.80 -6.75
CA THR A 216 -19.52 19.87 -7.31
C THR A 216 -19.63 21.15 -6.47
N GLY A 217 -18.46 21.70 -6.08
CA GLY A 217 -18.40 22.92 -5.26
C GLY A 217 -18.61 22.69 -3.75
N TRP A 218 -18.75 21.45 -3.32
CA TRP A 218 -18.84 21.12 -1.89
C TRP A 218 -17.60 21.55 -1.12
N LYS A 219 -17.81 22.13 0.06
CA LYS A 219 -16.76 22.51 1.02
C LYS A 219 -17.16 22.10 2.43
N PRO A 220 -16.20 21.77 3.31
CA PRO A 220 -16.48 21.60 4.73
C PRO A 220 -17.05 22.90 5.34
N ALA A 221 -17.99 22.77 6.28
CA ALA A 221 -18.57 23.93 6.94
C ALA A 221 -17.48 24.73 7.67
N GLY A 222 -17.48 26.05 7.48
CA GLY A 222 -16.53 26.98 8.11
C GLY A 222 -15.10 26.92 7.58
N TRP A 223 -14.84 26.19 6.49
CA TRP A 223 -13.53 26.14 5.88
C TRP A 223 -13.45 26.99 4.60
N GLU A 224 -12.43 27.83 4.55
CA GLU A 224 -12.03 28.56 3.33
C GLU A 224 -10.60 28.19 2.95
N PRO A 225 -10.28 28.15 1.65
CA PRO A 225 -8.92 27.88 1.19
C PRO A 225 -7.96 28.92 1.79
N PRO A 226 -6.84 28.51 2.42
CA PRO A 226 -5.91 29.43 3.02
C PRO A 226 -5.30 30.39 1.98
N LEU A 227 -5.31 31.68 2.28
CA LEU A 227 -4.74 32.74 1.43
C LEU A 227 -3.20 32.73 1.41
N HIS A 228 -2.55 31.98 2.29
CA HIS A 228 -1.09 31.97 2.41
C HIS A 228 -0.43 31.14 1.30
N LYS A 229 0.36 31.82 0.50
CA LYS A 229 1.16 31.24 -0.58
C LYS A 229 2.47 30.68 0.00
N SER A 230 2.54 29.38 0.22
CA SER A 230 3.84 28.71 0.28
C SER A 230 4.43 28.68 -1.14
N ALA A 231 5.71 28.96 -1.29
CA ALA A 231 6.39 28.99 -2.59
C ALA A 231 6.32 27.69 -3.39
N MET A 232 5.99 26.57 -2.70
CA MET A 232 5.86 25.23 -3.30
C MET A 232 4.42 24.77 -3.50
N VAL A 233 3.41 25.54 -3.05
CA VAL A 233 1.99 25.16 -3.19
C VAL A 233 1.36 26.01 -4.29
N THR A 234 0.93 25.32 -5.37
CA THR A 234 0.26 25.98 -6.48
C THR A 234 -1.26 25.93 -6.36
N HIS A 235 -1.92 27.02 -6.78
CA HIS A 235 -3.36 27.04 -7.02
C HIS A 235 -3.72 26.80 -8.48
N ARG A 236 -2.72 26.79 -9.36
CA ARG A 236 -2.84 26.52 -10.80
C ARG A 236 -2.74 25.03 -11.04
N HIS A 237 -3.14 24.57 -12.21
CA HIS A 237 -3.20 23.18 -12.55
C HIS A 237 -2.29 22.86 -13.73
N VAL A 238 -1.60 21.73 -13.66
CA VAL A 238 -0.83 21.16 -14.76
C VAL A 238 -1.66 20.04 -15.39
N HIS A 239 -1.83 20.09 -16.72
CA HIS A 239 -2.54 19.05 -17.44
C HIS A 239 -1.80 17.71 -17.36
N LEU A 240 -2.54 16.60 -17.26
CA LEU A 240 -2.00 15.23 -17.14
C LEU A 240 -0.91 14.91 -18.18
N ASN A 241 -1.13 15.35 -19.45
CA ASN A 241 -0.18 15.09 -20.55
C ASN A 241 1.05 16.01 -20.54
N ARG A 242 1.08 17.04 -19.70
CA ARG A 242 2.24 17.91 -19.49
C ARG A 242 3.03 17.52 -18.23
N ALA A 243 2.37 16.92 -17.25
CA ALA A 243 2.98 16.59 -15.95
C ALA A 243 4.25 15.73 -16.11
N HIS A 244 4.19 14.63 -16.90
CA HIS A 244 5.34 13.74 -17.13
C HIS A 244 6.44 14.35 -18.03
N LYS A 245 6.21 15.52 -18.64
CA LYS A 245 7.23 16.27 -19.39
C LYS A 245 8.02 17.24 -18.49
N THR A 246 7.64 17.35 -17.21
CA THR A 246 8.31 18.21 -16.24
C THR A 246 9.42 17.46 -15.52
N PRO A 247 10.55 18.13 -15.20
CA PRO A 247 11.59 17.53 -14.35
C PRO A 247 11.04 17.12 -12.97
N GLN A 248 10.10 17.88 -12.44
CA GLN A 248 9.48 17.65 -11.14
C GLN A 248 8.79 16.30 -11.04
N PHE A 249 8.16 15.84 -12.11
CA PHE A 249 7.54 14.51 -12.14
C PHE A 249 8.59 13.40 -11.97
N TRP A 250 9.69 13.47 -12.71
CA TRP A 250 10.75 12.47 -12.64
C TRP A 250 11.56 12.52 -11.36
N LEU A 251 11.75 13.73 -10.79
CA LEU A 251 12.33 13.87 -9.47
C LEU A 251 11.46 13.23 -8.37
N LEU A 252 10.13 13.45 -8.41
CA LEU A 252 9.21 12.78 -7.50
C LEU A 252 9.12 11.27 -7.73
N TRP A 253 9.21 10.86 -9.00
CA TRP A 253 9.30 9.46 -9.35
C TRP A 253 10.55 8.81 -8.73
N GLY A 254 11.70 9.46 -8.84
CA GLY A 254 12.94 9.01 -8.20
C GLY A 254 12.83 9.01 -6.66
N VAL A 255 12.30 10.06 -6.07
CA VAL A 255 12.03 10.16 -4.63
C VAL A 255 11.19 8.98 -4.15
N LEU A 256 10.10 8.67 -4.83
CA LEU A 256 9.23 7.54 -4.47
C LEU A 256 9.92 6.20 -4.72
N CYS A 257 10.50 5.99 -5.90
CA CYS A 257 11.15 4.74 -6.29
C CYS A 257 12.24 4.35 -5.30
N LEU A 258 13.14 5.27 -4.96
CA LEU A 258 14.31 4.99 -4.13
C LEU A 258 13.93 4.79 -2.66
N ASN A 259 12.98 5.57 -2.14
CA ASN A 259 12.42 5.36 -0.82
C ASN A 259 11.76 3.99 -0.70
N VAL A 260 10.95 3.64 -1.70
CA VAL A 260 10.21 2.36 -1.71
C VAL A 260 11.14 1.17 -1.92
N SER A 261 12.14 1.27 -2.80
CA SER A 261 13.11 0.18 -3.03
C SER A 261 13.81 -0.22 -1.74
N ALA A 262 14.24 0.75 -0.94
CA ALA A 262 14.89 0.48 0.34
C ALA A 262 13.93 -0.26 1.31
N GLY A 263 12.70 0.20 1.45
CA GLY A 263 11.75 -0.41 2.38
C GLY A 263 11.23 -1.78 1.93
N ILE A 264 10.83 -1.91 0.65
CA ILE A 264 10.23 -3.16 0.16
C ILE A 264 11.27 -4.30 0.05
N GLY A 265 12.53 -3.97 -0.21
CA GLY A 265 13.62 -4.93 -0.21
C GLY A 265 13.79 -5.56 1.17
N VAL A 266 13.82 -4.75 2.22
CA VAL A 266 13.89 -5.23 3.60
C VAL A 266 12.62 -5.97 4.00
N LEU A 267 11.44 -5.46 3.65
CA LEU A 267 10.16 -6.10 4.02
C LEU A 267 10.06 -7.53 3.47
N GLY A 268 10.50 -7.75 2.24
CA GLY A 268 10.50 -9.07 1.61
C GLY A 268 11.41 -10.09 2.30
N MET A 269 12.42 -9.62 3.04
CA MET A 269 13.40 -10.44 3.72
C MET A 269 13.45 -10.23 5.26
N ALA A 270 12.47 -9.51 5.82
CA ALA A 270 12.50 -9.14 7.24
C ALA A 270 12.58 -10.35 8.17
N SER A 271 11.76 -11.37 7.94
CA SER A 271 11.76 -12.59 8.74
C SER A 271 13.07 -13.39 8.57
N PRO A 272 13.52 -13.76 7.36
CA PRO A 272 14.82 -14.42 7.18
C PRO A 272 15.98 -13.60 7.75
N MET A 273 16.01 -12.29 7.51
CA MET A 273 17.07 -11.41 8.00
C MET A 273 17.22 -11.45 9.52
N LEU A 274 16.12 -11.36 10.28
CA LEU A 274 16.18 -11.44 11.74
C LEU A 274 16.68 -12.82 12.20
N GLN A 275 16.18 -13.89 11.58
CA GLN A 275 16.55 -15.26 11.90
C GLN A 275 18.03 -15.55 11.64
N GLU A 276 18.54 -15.09 10.49
CA GLU A 276 19.93 -15.34 10.08
C GLU A 276 20.94 -14.46 10.85
N VAL A 277 20.57 -13.22 11.19
CA VAL A 277 21.44 -12.28 11.91
C VAL A 277 21.60 -12.71 13.38
N PHE A 278 20.53 -13.13 14.05
CA PHE A 278 20.55 -13.40 15.49
C PHE A 278 20.43 -14.89 15.84
N GLY A 279 19.86 -15.72 14.96
CA GLY A 279 19.77 -17.16 15.17
C GLY A 279 19.16 -17.53 16.52
N GLY A 280 19.87 -18.38 17.27
CA GLY A 280 19.48 -18.87 18.59
C GLY A 280 19.48 -17.80 19.69
N GLU A 281 20.17 -16.67 19.50
CA GLU A 281 20.16 -15.57 20.49
C GLU A 281 18.74 -15.09 20.79
N LEU A 282 17.82 -15.18 19.80
CA LEU A 282 16.41 -14.84 19.97
C LEU A 282 15.68 -15.70 21.02
N ILE A 283 16.23 -16.88 21.34
CA ILE A 283 15.69 -17.84 22.32
C ILE A 283 16.67 -18.14 23.45
N GLY A 284 17.72 -17.32 23.60
CA GLY A 284 18.73 -17.47 24.63
C GLY A 284 19.74 -18.59 24.38
N VAL A 285 19.91 -19.04 23.13
CA VAL A 285 20.87 -20.09 22.74
C VAL A 285 21.95 -19.47 21.85
N SER A 286 23.21 -19.57 22.23
CA SER A 286 24.34 -19.05 21.46
C SER A 286 24.73 -20.01 20.33
N ALA A 287 23.83 -20.12 19.31
CA ALA A 287 24.05 -20.94 18.13
C ALA A 287 23.49 -20.24 16.87
N PRO A 288 24.14 -20.37 15.70
CA PRO A 288 23.60 -19.88 14.45
C PRO A 288 22.33 -20.65 14.07
N LEU A 289 21.49 -20.05 13.21
CA LEU A 289 20.22 -20.66 12.79
C LEU A 289 20.39 -22.08 12.22
N SER A 290 21.49 -22.32 11.50
CA SER A 290 21.79 -23.62 10.86
C SER A 290 22.08 -24.76 11.83
N GLU A 291 22.41 -24.46 13.10
CA GLU A 291 22.77 -25.44 14.13
C GLU A 291 21.61 -25.68 15.11
N LEU A 292 20.50 -24.99 14.97
CA LEU A 292 19.34 -25.11 15.85
C LEU A 292 18.55 -26.40 15.56
N ALA A 293 18.07 -27.05 16.65
CA ALA A 293 17.12 -28.13 16.52
C ALA A 293 15.80 -27.64 15.85
N PRO A 294 15.06 -28.49 15.12
CA PRO A 294 13.84 -28.08 14.40
C PRO A 294 12.81 -27.34 15.28
N ALA A 295 12.63 -27.76 16.52
CA ALA A 295 11.73 -27.08 17.46
C ALA A 295 12.22 -25.68 17.87
N GLN A 296 13.53 -25.48 17.99
CA GLN A 296 14.15 -24.19 18.29
C GLN A 296 14.06 -23.26 17.08
N ALA A 297 14.32 -23.76 15.87
CA ALA A 297 14.18 -23.01 14.63
C ALA A 297 12.72 -22.55 14.42
N ALA A 298 11.72 -23.39 14.76
CA ALA A 298 10.31 -23.00 14.71
C ALA A 298 9.95 -21.87 15.70
N GLN A 299 10.56 -21.87 16.90
CA GLN A 299 10.41 -20.77 17.86
C GLN A 299 11.02 -19.47 17.32
N VAL A 300 12.23 -19.53 16.78
CA VAL A 300 12.91 -18.38 16.13
C VAL A 300 12.08 -17.83 14.98
N ALA A 301 11.51 -18.69 14.14
CA ALA A 301 10.63 -18.29 13.03
C ALA A 301 9.35 -17.58 13.54
N THR A 302 8.79 -18.04 14.67
CA THR A 302 7.61 -17.40 15.29
C THR A 302 7.93 -15.98 15.77
N ILE A 303 9.10 -15.77 16.39
CA ILE A 303 9.57 -14.46 16.82
C ILE A 303 9.81 -13.56 15.61
N ALA A 304 10.42 -14.06 14.54
CA ALA A 304 10.67 -13.32 13.32
C ALA A 304 9.36 -12.94 12.58
N ALA A 305 8.33 -13.78 12.66
CA ALA A 305 7.00 -13.42 12.19
C ALA A 305 6.40 -12.25 13.00
N GLY A 306 6.62 -12.24 14.32
CA GLY A 306 6.28 -11.12 15.20
C GLY A 306 6.99 -9.81 14.79
N PHE A 307 8.27 -9.89 14.47
CA PHE A 307 9.03 -8.75 13.94
C PHE A 307 8.43 -8.19 12.65
N THR A 308 8.10 -9.03 11.69
CA THR A 308 7.47 -8.61 10.42
C THR A 308 6.12 -7.90 10.67
N GLY A 309 5.33 -8.43 11.61
CA GLY A 309 4.08 -7.78 12.04
C GLY A 309 4.34 -6.41 12.70
N LEU A 310 5.37 -6.30 13.53
CA LEU A 310 5.76 -5.05 14.18
C LEU A 310 6.18 -3.99 13.16
N LEU A 311 6.96 -4.36 12.14
CA LEU A 311 7.30 -3.46 11.03
C LEU A 311 6.05 -2.94 10.31
N SER A 312 5.04 -3.80 10.10
CA SER A 312 3.77 -3.41 9.50
C SER A 312 3.00 -2.42 10.40
N LEU A 313 3.01 -2.62 11.72
CA LEU A 313 2.39 -1.70 12.67
C LEU A 313 3.03 -0.31 12.62
N PHE A 314 4.37 -0.23 12.61
CA PHE A 314 5.10 1.04 12.49
C PHE A 314 4.90 1.69 11.11
N ASN A 315 4.75 0.89 10.06
CA ASN A 315 4.39 1.37 8.72
C ASN A 315 3.03 2.08 8.73
N ILE A 316 2.00 1.49 9.37
CA ILE A 316 0.68 2.11 9.52
C ILE A 316 0.77 3.42 10.30
N ALA A 317 1.41 3.38 11.47
CA ALA A 317 1.58 4.56 12.31
C ALA A 317 2.27 5.69 11.55
N GLY A 318 3.31 5.35 10.78
CA GLY A 318 4.03 6.30 9.94
C GLY A 318 3.16 6.95 8.86
N ARG A 319 2.22 6.21 8.26
CA ARG A 319 1.29 6.76 7.25
C ARG A 319 0.40 7.87 7.83
N ILE A 320 -0.04 7.71 9.06
CA ILE A 320 -0.88 8.72 9.72
C ILE A 320 -0.04 9.87 10.25
N VAL A 321 0.99 9.56 11.04
CA VAL A 321 1.81 10.54 11.76
C VAL A 321 2.55 11.44 10.77
N TRP A 322 3.34 10.88 9.87
CA TRP A 322 4.15 11.66 8.94
C TRP A 322 3.34 12.40 7.89
N ALA A 323 2.26 11.81 7.37
CA ALA A 323 1.40 12.51 6.43
C ALA A 323 0.73 13.72 7.08
N SER A 324 0.27 13.59 8.34
CA SER A 324 -0.29 14.72 9.10
C SER A 324 0.78 15.74 9.45
N ALA A 325 1.94 15.31 9.93
CA ALA A 325 3.06 16.19 10.25
C ALA A 325 3.54 16.96 9.02
N SER A 326 3.49 16.35 7.84
CA SER A 326 3.91 17.00 6.59
C SER A 326 3.02 18.19 6.17
N ASP A 327 1.78 18.29 6.71
CA ASP A 327 0.91 19.46 6.51
C ASP A 327 1.50 20.72 7.19
N TYR A 328 2.27 20.53 8.26
CA TYR A 328 2.92 21.62 9.03
C TYR A 328 4.38 21.83 8.62
N LEU A 329 5.15 20.75 8.45
CA LEU A 329 6.58 20.81 8.11
C LEU A 329 6.81 21.20 6.64
N GLY A 330 5.84 20.90 5.77
CA GLY A 330 5.97 20.95 4.31
C GLY A 330 6.58 19.67 3.74
N ARG A 331 6.10 19.25 2.56
CA ARG A 331 6.41 17.95 1.94
C ARG A 331 7.91 17.75 1.68
N LYS A 332 8.55 18.76 1.11
CA LYS A 332 9.99 18.73 0.80
C LYS A 332 10.85 18.48 2.04
N ARG A 333 10.56 19.16 3.15
CA ARG A 333 11.30 18.99 4.41
C ARG A 333 11.05 17.62 5.02
N THR A 334 9.82 17.11 4.97
CA THR A 334 9.46 15.77 5.44
C THR A 334 10.28 14.70 4.73
N TYR A 335 10.42 14.78 3.41
CA TYR A 335 11.25 13.84 2.66
C TYR A 335 12.74 14.01 2.92
N LEU A 336 13.23 15.24 3.20
CA LEU A 336 14.61 15.43 3.65
C LEU A 336 14.89 14.68 4.95
N ILE A 337 13.94 14.70 5.90
CA ILE A 337 14.05 13.92 7.15
C ILE A 337 14.08 12.42 6.82
N PHE A 338 13.18 11.92 5.97
CA PHE A 338 13.13 10.52 5.61
C PHE A 338 14.46 10.01 5.04
N PHE A 339 15.02 10.73 4.10
CA PHE A 339 16.28 10.35 3.47
C PHE A 339 17.46 10.48 4.41
N SER A 340 17.60 11.60 5.13
CA SER A 340 18.73 11.83 6.03
C SER A 340 18.76 10.82 7.18
N LEU A 341 17.63 10.65 7.87
CA LEU A 341 17.54 9.72 8.98
C LEU A 341 17.61 8.26 8.46
N GLY A 342 16.96 7.98 7.34
CA GLY A 342 17.02 6.64 6.72
C GLY A 342 18.45 6.21 6.38
N MET A 343 19.24 7.07 5.74
CA MET A 343 20.66 6.80 5.43
C MET A 343 21.45 6.42 6.69
N VAL A 344 21.30 7.20 7.76
CA VAL A 344 21.97 6.94 9.04
C VAL A 344 21.53 5.58 9.62
N LEU A 345 20.23 5.32 9.66
CA LEU A 345 19.69 4.11 10.26
C LEU A 345 20.09 2.85 9.47
N TYR A 346 20.01 2.89 8.13
CA TYR A 346 20.46 1.77 7.28
C TYR A 346 21.98 1.51 7.43
N ALA A 347 22.79 2.57 7.53
CA ALA A 347 24.22 2.45 7.74
C ALA A 347 24.58 1.93 9.15
N CYS A 348 23.76 2.24 10.16
CA CYS A 348 23.97 1.76 11.55
C CYS A 348 23.46 0.34 11.80
N ALA A 349 22.49 -0.15 11.02
CA ALA A 349 21.87 -1.46 11.25
C ALA A 349 22.88 -2.63 11.27
N PRO A 350 23.88 -2.74 10.37
CA PRO A 350 24.89 -3.79 10.44
C PRO A 350 25.69 -3.81 11.76
N PHE A 351 25.90 -2.65 12.36
CA PHE A 351 26.63 -2.53 13.63
C PHE A 351 25.84 -3.12 14.79
N THR A 352 24.51 -2.97 14.81
CA THR A 352 23.65 -3.54 15.87
C THR A 352 23.60 -5.05 15.84
N GLY A 353 23.65 -5.68 14.65
CA GLY A 353 23.81 -7.12 14.50
C GLY A 353 25.13 -7.63 15.07
N ARG A 354 26.24 -6.91 14.83
CA ARG A 354 27.56 -7.25 15.40
C ARG A 354 27.61 -7.13 16.92
N LEU A 355 26.80 -6.25 17.50
CA LEU A 355 26.70 -6.10 18.97
C LEU A 355 25.79 -7.14 19.62
N GLY A 356 25.11 -8.00 18.85
CA GLY A 356 24.08 -8.92 19.37
C GLY A 356 22.87 -8.20 19.96
N ASN A 357 22.64 -6.93 19.65
CA ASN A 357 21.57 -6.14 20.26
C ASN A 357 20.30 -6.19 19.42
N VAL A 358 19.48 -7.23 19.67
CA VAL A 358 18.19 -7.46 18.98
C VAL A 358 17.26 -6.25 19.12
N ALA A 359 17.11 -5.70 20.33
CA ALA A 359 16.18 -4.61 20.60
C ALA A 359 16.53 -3.35 19.80
N LEU A 360 17.82 -3.01 19.73
CA LEU A 360 18.29 -1.85 18.96
C LEU A 360 18.12 -2.07 17.46
N PHE A 361 18.40 -3.27 16.95
CA PHE A 361 18.16 -3.65 15.56
C PHE A 361 16.68 -3.48 15.19
N VAL A 362 15.79 -4.04 15.99
CA VAL A 362 14.34 -3.96 15.82
C VAL A 362 13.87 -2.49 15.86
N ALA A 363 14.35 -1.70 16.82
CA ALA A 363 13.99 -0.28 16.94
C ALA A 363 14.41 0.51 15.70
N ILE A 364 15.60 0.30 15.16
CA ILE A 364 16.07 0.92 13.92
C ILE A 364 15.09 0.64 12.76
N PHE A 365 14.75 -0.62 12.55
CA PHE A 365 13.84 -0.98 11.46
C PHE A 365 12.41 -0.48 11.70
N CYS A 366 11.92 -0.47 12.94
CA CYS A 366 10.64 0.16 13.28
C CYS A 366 10.60 1.64 12.86
N ILE A 367 11.65 2.42 13.16
CA ILE A 367 11.74 3.83 12.75
C ILE A 367 11.80 3.95 11.22
N ILE A 368 12.63 3.14 10.54
CA ILE A 368 12.71 3.10 9.07
C ILE A 368 11.32 2.87 8.48
N PHE A 369 10.54 1.94 9.03
CA PHE A 369 9.22 1.60 8.51
C PHE A 369 8.16 2.67 8.78
N THR A 370 8.32 3.51 9.81
CA THR A 370 7.46 4.72 9.91
C THR A 370 7.69 5.64 8.72
N MET A 371 8.94 5.87 8.32
CA MET A 371 9.30 6.75 7.20
C MET A 371 8.92 6.13 5.85
N TYR A 372 9.08 4.82 5.69
CA TYR A 372 8.61 4.09 4.52
C TYR A 372 7.09 4.27 4.32
N GLY A 373 6.30 4.05 5.36
CA GLY A 373 4.85 4.28 5.33
C GLY A 373 4.50 5.73 5.07
N GLY A 374 5.18 6.66 5.77
CA GLY A 374 5.02 8.10 5.61
C GLY A 374 5.31 8.59 4.20
N GLY A 375 6.29 8.00 3.52
CA GLY A 375 6.64 8.30 2.14
C GLY A 375 5.46 8.07 1.19
N PHE A 376 4.82 6.91 1.26
CA PHE A 376 3.61 6.64 0.47
C PHE A 376 2.46 7.61 0.75
N ALA A 377 2.23 7.90 2.03
CA ALA A 377 1.09 8.71 2.43
C ALA A 377 1.27 10.21 2.11
N THR A 378 2.51 10.67 2.05
CA THR A 378 2.84 12.08 1.77
C THR A 378 2.86 12.40 0.27
N ILE A 379 3.14 11.41 -0.62
CA ILE A 379 3.35 11.66 -2.05
C ILE A 379 2.12 12.24 -2.78
N PRO A 380 0.88 11.77 -2.55
CA PRO A 380 -0.26 12.36 -3.25
C PRO A 380 -0.49 13.83 -2.88
N ALA A 381 -0.24 14.19 -1.62
CA ALA A 381 -0.31 15.58 -1.17
C ALA A 381 0.83 16.42 -1.79
N TYR A 382 2.02 15.86 -1.92
CA TYR A 382 3.16 16.52 -2.58
C TYR A 382 2.88 16.78 -4.07
N LEU A 383 2.27 15.80 -4.77
CA LEU A 383 1.80 15.99 -6.15
C LEU A 383 0.75 17.09 -6.26
N ALA A 384 -0.23 17.11 -5.34
CA ALA A 384 -1.27 18.14 -5.31
C ALA A 384 -0.68 19.54 -5.09
N ASP A 385 0.33 19.66 -4.25
CA ASP A 385 1.01 20.93 -3.97
C ASP A 385 1.79 21.44 -5.20
N ILE A 386 2.40 20.55 -6.00
CA ILE A 386 3.24 20.92 -7.15
C ILE A 386 2.44 21.06 -8.45
N PHE A 387 1.51 20.14 -8.73
CA PHE A 387 0.79 20.07 -10.01
C PHE A 387 -0.65 20.57 -9.93
N GLY A 388 -1.13 20.92 -8.74
CA GLY A 388 -2.52 21.27 -8.51
C GLY A 388 -3.43 20.03 -8.39
N THR A 389 -4.69 20.26 -8.01
CA THR A 389 -5.60 19.18 -7.60
C THR A 389 -6.45 18.59 -8.72
N GLN A 390 -6.52 19.26 -9.89
CA GLN A 390 -7.44 18.89 -10.98
C GLN A 390 -7.18 17.46 -11.51
N PHE A 391 -5.92 17.10 -11.75
CA PHE A 391 -5.52 15.83 -12.32
C PHE A 391 -4.66 14.98 -11.38
N VAL A 392 -4.66 15.30 -10.08
CA VAL A 392 -3.75 14.70 -9.10
C VAL A 392 -3.88 13.18 -9.03
N GLY A 393 -5.09 12.64 -9.11
CA GLY A 393 -5.33 11.20 -9.10
C GLY A 393 -4.71 10.48 -10.29
N ALA A 394 -4.88 11.05 -11.50
CA ALA A 394 -4.30 10.49 -12.72
C ALA A 394 -2.78 10.65 -12.79
N ILE A 395 -2.24 11.78 -12.30
CA ILE A 395 -0.79 12.00 -12.20
C ILE A 395 -0.19 11.04 -11.18
N HIS A 396 -0.85 10.84 -10.04
CA HIS A 396 -0.45 9.86 -9.02
C HIS A 396 -0.44 8.44 -9.59
N GLY A 397 -1.48 8.05 -10.34
CA GLY A 397 -1.52 6.75 -11.01
C GLY A 397 -0.29 6.53 -11.90
N ARG A 398 0.10 7.53 -12.72
CA ARG A 398 1.34 7.45 -13.52
C ARG A 398 2.60 7.38 -12.65
N LEU A 399 2.64 8.09 -11.52
CA LEU A 399 3.77 8.07 -10.60
C LEU A 399 3.96 6.70 -9.94
N LEU A 400 2.90 5.91 -9.75
CA LEU A 400 2.96 4.58 -9.13
C LEU A 400 3.77 3.55 -9.95
N THR A 401 4.13 3.86 -11.21
CA THR A 401 5.16 3.09 -11.94
C THR A 401 6.52 3.09 -11.21
N ALA A 402 6.80 4.09 -10.38
CA ALA A 402 7.94 4.11 -9.46
C ALA A 402 7.87 2.96 -8.44
N TRP A 403 6.67 2.64 -7.96
CA TRP A 403 6.47 1.50 -7.07
C TRP A 403 6.65 0.17 -7.78
N SER A 404 6.17 0.05 -9.04
CA SER A 404 6.44 -1.14 -9.85
C SER A 404 7.94 -1.39 -10.00
N THR A 405 8.70 -0.35 -10.34
CA THR A 405 10.16 -0.44 -10.46
C THR A 405 10.83 -0.79 -9.13
N ALA A 406 10.39 -0.17 -8.04
CA ALA A 406 10.90 -0.46 -6.70
C ALA A 406 10.59 -1.90 -6.25
N GLY A 407 9.42 -2.43 -6.63
CA GLY A 407 9.00 -3.81 -6.33
C GLY A 407 9.85 -4.87 -7.05
N VAL A 408 10.53 -4.48 -8.13
CA VAL A 408 11.56 -5.30 -8.76
C VAL A 408 12.93 -5.01 -8.14
N LEU A 409 13.32 -3.73 -8.11
CA LEU A 409 14.66 -3.30 -7.71
C LEU A 409 15.02 -3.69 -6.27
N GLY A 410 14.11 -3.44 -5.30
CA GLY A 410 14.36 -3.73 -3.89
C GLY A 410 14.63 -5.20 -3.61
N PRO A 411 13.67 -6.10 -3.87
CA PRO A 411 13.85 -7.54 -3.65
C PRO A 411 15.00 -8.14 -4.44
N VAL A 412 15.20 -7.73 -5.70
CA VAL A 412 16.32 -8.21 -6.54
C VAL A 412 17.66 -7.85 -5.89
N LEU A 413 17.84 -6.58 -5.50
CA LEU A 413 19.09 -6.18 -4.84
C LEU A 413 19.33 -6.97 -3.56
N VAL A 414 18.33 -7.10 -2.70
CA VAL A 414 18.49 -7.80 -1.41
C VAL A 414 18.82 -9.27 -1.63
N ASN A 415 18.07 -9.96 -2.48
CA ASN A 415 18.24 -11.40 -2.70
C ASN A 415 19.55 -11.74 -3.38
N TYR A 416 19.86 -11.05 -4.50
CA TYR A 416 21.08 -11.36 -5.26
C TYR A 416 22.36 -10.99 -4.50
N ILE A 417 22.39 -9.85 -3.80
CA ILE A 417 23.56 -9.48 -2.99
C ILE A 417 23.74 -10.49 -1.85
N ARG A 418 22.65 -10.89 -1.18
CA ARG A 418 22.71 -11.90 -0.13
C ARG A 418 23.25 -13.24 -0.66
N GLU A 419 22.68 -13.77 -1.74
CA GLU A 419 23.15 -15.03 -2.35
C GLU A 419 24.63 -14.92 -2.75
N PHE A 420 25.01 -13.84 -3.44
CA PHE A 420 26.39 -13.60 -3.83
C PHE A 420 27.35 -13.60 -2.63
N GLN A 421 26.97 -12.97 -1.53
CA GLN A 421 27.80 -12.94 -0.30
C GLN A 421 27.96 -14.36 0.28
N ILE A 422 26.87 -15.12 0.36
CA ILE A 422 26.88 -16.49 0.90
C ILE A 422 27.73 -17.43 0.01
N ASP A 423 27.58 -17.34 -1.31
CA ASP A 423 28.35 -18.15 -2.27
C ASP A 423 29.85 -17.85 -2.21
N HIS A 424 30.23 -16.64 -1.75
CA HIS A 424 31.63 -16.26 -1.54
C HIS A 424 32.10 -16.49 -0.08
N GLY A 425 31.39 -17.31 0.69
CA GLY A 425 31.78 -17.75 2.03
C GLY A 425 31.51 -16.75 3.16
N ILE A 426 30.72 -15.69 2.91
CA ILE A 426 30.30 -14.79 3.98
C ILE A 426 29.20 -15.46 4.81
N PRO A 427 29.30 -15.50 6.14
CA PRO A 427 28.26 -16.06 6.99
C PRO A 427 26.89 -15.41 6.77
N PRO A 428 25.77 -16.16 6.78
CA PRO A 428 24.42 -15.62 6.57
C PRO A 428 24.10 -14.43 7.46
N ALA A 429 24.57 -14.42 8.69
CA ALA A 429 24.42 -13.30 9.63
C ALA A 429 25.01 -11.97 9.14
N GLN A 430 26.02 -12.00 8.26
CA GLN A 430 26.71 -10.83 7.73
C GLN A 430 26.33 -10.54 6.27
N ALA A 431 25.66 -11.46 5.60
CA ALA A 431 25.32 -11.37 4.17
C ALA A 431 24.46 -10.15 3.81
N TYR A 432 23.72 -9.61 4.79
CA TYR A 432 22.89 -8.41 4.62
C TYR A 432 23.64 -7.09 4.75
N ASN A 433 24.85 -7.06 5.32
CA ASN A 433 25.56 -5.82 5.60
C ASN A 433 25.79 -4.98 4.33
N THR A 434 26.29 -5.59 3.27
CA THR A 434 26.52 -4.92 1.97
C THR A 434 25.20 -4.39 1.40
N THR A 435 24.14 -5.18 1.48
CA THR A 435 22.81 -4.76 1.02
C THR A 435 22.33 -3.51 1.75
N LEU A 436 22.45 -3.46 3.09
CA LEU A 436 22.00 -2.32 3.90
C LEU A 436 22.79 -1.05 3.54
N TYR A 437 24.09 -1.14 3.26
CA TYR A 437 24.88 0.00 2.77
C TYR A 437 24.46 0.44 1.36
N VAL A 438 24.16 -0.50 0.46
CA VAL A 438 23.64 -0.18 -0.88
C VAL A 438 22.29 0.54 -0.77
N LEU A 439 21.39 0.09 0.12
CA LEU A 439 20.12 0.75 0.37
C LEU A 439 20.31 2.17 0.94
N ALA A 440 21.27 2.38 1.83
CA ALA A 440 21.65 3.73 2.28
C ALA A 440 22.12 4.61 1.12
N GLY A 441 22.89 4.05 0.18
CA GLY A 441 23.32 4.73 -1.06
C GLY A 441 22.15 5.11 -1.97
N LEU A 442 21.13 4.25 -2.11
CA LEU A 442 19.90 4.58 -2.85
C LEU A 442 19.15 5.75 -2.22
N LEU A 443 19.09 5.78 -0.87
CA LEU A 443 18.46 6.90 -0.16
C LEU A 443 19.23 8.20 -0.36
N LEU A 444 20.56 8.17 -0.51
CA LEU A 444 21.34 9.37 -0.85
C LEU A 444 20.95 9.94 -2.22
N ILE A 445 20.76 9.08 -3.22
CA ILE A 445 20.28 9.53 -4.54
C ILE A 445 18.87 10.12 -4.42
N GLY A 446 17.98 9.49 -3.66
CA GLY A 446 16.64 10.01 -3.38
C GLY A 446 16.66 11.38 -2.66
N PHE A 447 17.59 11.55 -1.72
CA PHE A 447 17.84 12.83 -1.04
C PHE A 447 18.21 13.93 -2.05
N LEU A 448 19.14 13.64 -2.97
CA LEU A 448 19.54 14.58 -4.02
C LEU A 448 18.37 14.93 -4.95
N CYS A 449 17.58 13.93 -5.37
CA CYS A 449 16.37 14.17 -6.16
C CYS A 449 15.41 15.13 -5.43
N ASN A 450 15.18 14.92 -4.13
CA ASN A 450 14.30 15.79 -3.35
C ASN A 450 14.89 17.19 -3.10
N LEU A 451 16.21 17.32 -2.95
CA LEU A 451 16.87 18.62 -2.88
C LEU A 451 16.66 19.47 -4.14
N MET A 452 16.72 18.83 -5.31
CA MET A 452 16.55 19.48 -6.61
C MET A 452 15.10 19.90 -6.90
N MET A 453 14.14 19.49 -6.07
CA MET A 453 12.73 19.85 -6.24
C MET A 453 12.52 21.36 -6.14
N ARG A 454 11.86 21.92 -7.17
CA ARG A 454 11.48 23.32 -7.30
C ARG A 454 10.05 23.43 -7.83
N SER A 455 9.45 24.62 -7.79
CA SER A 455 8.16 24.87 -8.44
C SER A 455 8.21 24.56 -9.93
N VAL A 456 7.07 24.19 -10.50
CA VAL A 456 6.94 23.94 -11.95
C VAL A 456 7.06 25.26 -12.70
N ALA A 457 7.74 25.23 -13.86
CA ALA A 457 7.87 26.40 -14.70
C ALA A 457 6.51 26.85 -15.28
N GLU A 458 6.31 28.17 -15.41
CA GLU A 458 5.08 28.83 -15.86
C GLU A 458 4.45 28.20 -17.12
N ARG A 459 5.28 27.83 -18.10
CA ARG A 459 4.87 27.26 -19.40
C ARG A 459 4.11 25.93 -19.33
N TYR A 460 4.18 25.21 -18.19
CA TYR A 460 3.52 23.93 -18.03
C TYR A 460 2.12 24.05 -17.42
N TYR A 461 1.82 25.17 -16.77
CA TYR A 461 0.49 25.42 -16.22
C TYR A 461 -0.54 25.63 -17.32
N MET A 462 -1.75 25.20 -17.04
CA MET A 462 -2.92 25.47 -17.91
C MET A 462 -3.28 26.95 -17.86
N THR A 463 -3.69 27.49 -19.00
CA THR A 463 -4.32 28.79 -19.07
C THR A 463 -5.76 28.70 -18.54
N GLU A 464 -6.36 29.84 -18.19
CA GLU A 464 -7.77 29.89 -17.76
C GLU A 464 -8.71 29.41 -18.87
N GLU A 465 -8.38 29.65 -20.15
CA GLU A 465 -9.15 29.19 -21.31
C GLU A 465 -9.08 27.66 -21.46
N GLU A 466 -7.89 27.06 -21.32
CA GLU A 466 -7.70 25.61 -21.32
C GLU A 466 -8.48 24.96 -20.18
N LEU A 467 -8.43 25.56 -18.98
CA LEU A 467 -9.15 25.07 -17.82
C LEU A 467 -10.67 25.18 -17.99
N ALA A 468 -11.15 26.27 -18.60
CA ALA A 468 -12.56 26.46 -18.94
C ALA A 468 -13.02 25.43 -19.99
N THR A 469 -12.18 25.14 -20.98
CA THR A 469 -12.45 24.14 -22.02
C THR A 469 -12.53 22.74 -21.44
N GLU A 470 -11.59 22.34 -20.59
CA GLU A 470 -11.62 21.05 -19.89
C GLU A 470 -12.86 20.92 -18.99
N ARG A 471 -13.24 22.01 -18.30
CA ARG A 471 -14.49 22.05 -17.52
C ARG A 471 -15.73 21.92 -18.39
N LYS A 472 -15.76 22.55 -19.59
CA LYS A 472 -16.84 22.40 -20.55
C LYS A 472 -16.92 20.98 -21.09
N LEU A 473 -15.80 20.39 -21.52
CA LEU A 473 -15.75 19.01 -21.98
C LEU A 473 -16.20 18.02 -20.91
N ALA A 474 -15.80 18.25 -19.66
CA ALA A 474 -16.28 17.47 -18.51
C ALA A 474 -17.79 17.70 -18.26
N HIS A 475 -18.30 18.91 -18.48
CA HIS A 475 -19.73 19.23 -18.39
C HIS A 475 -20.52 18.64 -19.55
N GLU A 476 -20.02 18.66 -20.76
CA GLU A 476 -20.67 18.11 -21.95
C GLU A 476 -20.70 16.59 -21.95
N ALA A 477 -19.59 15.94 -21.54
CA ALA A 477 -19.56 14.51 -21.27
C ALA A 477 -20.58 14.12 -20.18
N ASN A 478 -20.74 14.96 -19.15
CA ASN A 478 -21.77 14.82 -18.13
C ASN A 478 -23.18 15.21 -18.63
N ALA A 479 -23.33 16.16 -19.54
CA ALA A 479 -24.62 16.60 -20.07
C ALA A 479 -25.24 15.60 -21.05
N SER A 480 -24.42 14.96 -21.87
CA SER A 480 -24.85 13.81 -22.70
C SER A 480 -25.44 12.67 -21.85
N ASN A 481 -24.91 12.48 -20.62
CA ASN A 481 -25.49 11.58 -19.63
C ASN A 481 -26.66 12.20 -18.82
N LYS A 482 -26.68 13.53 -18.64
CA LYS A 482 -27.70 14.23 -17.84
C LYS A 482 -29.09 14.30 -18.50
N THR A 483 -29.22 14.20 -19.81
CA THR A 483 -30.52 14.21 -20.48
C THR A 483 -31.37 13.01 -20.04
N LYS A 484 -30.76 11.93 -19.59
CA LYS A 484 -31.45 10.76 -18.99
C LYS A 484 -31.80 10.86 -17.50
N VAL A 485 -31.13 11.74 -16.74
CA VAL A 485 -31.29 11.82 -15.29
C VAL A 485 -32.01 13.09 -14.82
N ARG A 486 -32.04 14.17 -15.65
CA ARG A 486 -32.61 15.47 -15.28
C ARG A 486 -34.13 15.49 -15.12
N SER A 487 -34.84 14.47 -15.60
CA SER A 487 -36.30 14.31 -15.37
C SER A 487 -36.66 13.91 -13.95
N GLN A 488 -35.69 13.48 -13.12
CA GLN A 488 -35.92 13.00 -11.75
C GLN A 488 -35.37 13.91 -10.63
N MET A 489 -34.50 14.89 -10.90
CA MET A 489 -33.78 15.65 -9.85
C MET A 489 -33.97 17.17 -9.85
N ALA A 490 -34.90 17.70 -10.64
CA ALA A 490 -35.22 19.15 -10.68
C ALA A 490 -36.28 19.48 -9.62
N LYS A 491 -35.94 19.51 -8.35
CA LYS A 491 -36.65 20.25 -7.28
C LYS A 491 -35.94 20.02 -5.92
N GLU A 492 -34.97 20.89 -5.56
CA GLU A 492 -34.82 21.44 -4.20
C GLU A 492 -33.56 22.31 -4.09
N PRO A 493 -33.62 23.52 -3.52
CA PRO A 493 -32.46 24.33 -3.19
C PRO A 493 -31.69 23.66 -2.05
N GLN A 494 -30.40 23.40 -2.28
CA GLN A 494 -29.53 22.67 -1.34
C GLN A 494 -29.04 23.58 -0.22
N ASN A 495 -29.84 23.68 0.85
CA ASN A 495 -29.30 24.15 2.13
C ASN A 495 -28.44 23.03 2.76
N PRO A 496 -27.26 23.30 3.30
CA PRO A 496 -26.40 22.27 3.91
C PRO A 496 -27.07 21.69 5.15
N LYS A 497 -27.79 20.59 5.00
CA LYS A 497 -28.37 19.85 6.12
C LYS A 497 -27.24 19.23 6.95
N ARG A 498 -27.28 19.43 8.25
CA ARG A 498 -26.36 18.75 9.18
C ARG A 498 -26.60 17.22 9.13
N PRO A 499 -25.55 16.39 9.29
CA PRO A 499 -25.71 14.94 9.36
C PRO A 499 -26.68 14.55 10.48
N SER A 500 -27.56 13.59 10.20
CA SER A 500 -28.53 13.09 11.18
C SER A 500 -27.84 12.28 12.31
N ARG A 501 -28.49 12.13 13.46
CA ARG A 501 -27.99 11.26 14.55
C ARG A 501 -27.79 9.82 14.07
N LEU A 502 -28.69 9.31 13.23
CA LEU A 502 -28.59 7.98 12.64
C LEU A 502 -27.32 7.83 11.79
N SER A 503 -26.91 8.88 11.06
CA SER A 503 -25.67 8.83 10.26
C SER A 503 -24.42 8.66 11.13
N TRP A 504 -24.39 9.18 12.36
CA TRP A 504 -23.29 8.98 13.29
C TRP A 504 -23.26 7.57 13.88
N VAL A 505 -24.43 6.94 14.08
CA VAL A 505 -24.51 5.51 14.46
C VAL A 505 -23.93 4.64 13.33
N LEU A 506 -24.31 4.92 12.08
CA LEU A 506 -23.77 4.22 10.92
C LEU A 506 -22.25 4.42 10.78
N VAL A 507 -21.74 5.62 11.07
CA VAL A 507 -20.29 5.87 11.16
C VAL A 507 -19.66 4.97 12.20
N GLY A 508 -20.21 4.90 13.41
CA GLY A 508 -19.71 4.03 14.48
C GLY A 508 -19.66 2.55 14.06
N ILE A 509 -20.74 2.04 13.46
CA ILE A 509 -20.80 0.66 12.95
C ILE A 509 -19.75 0.42 11.86
N ALA A 510 -19.62 1.33 10.90
CA ALA A 510 -18.66 1.20 9.81
C ALA A 510 -17.20 1.19 10.32
N TRP A 511 -16.89 2.02 11.32
CA TRP A 511 -15.58 2.03 11.95
C TRP A 511 -15.31 0.78 12.79
N MET A 512 -16.32 0.19 13.44
CA MET A 512 -16.19 -1.08 14.15
C MET A 512 -15.90 -2.24 13.18
N LEU A 513 -16.57 -2.29 12.03
CA LEU A 513 -16.37 -3.36 11.03
C LEU A 513 -14.92 -3.45 10.52
N VAL A 514 -14.22 -2.33 10.41
CA VAL A 514 -12.81 -2.31 9.99
C VAL A 514 -11.84 -2.24 11.17
N GLY A 515 -12.25 -1.62 12.28
CA GLY A 515 -11.43 -1.42 13.48
C GLY A 515 -11.22 -2.68 14.30
N VAL A 516 -12.26 -3.52 14.44
CA VAL A 516 -12.16 -4.77 15.20
C VAL A 516 -11.15 -5.75 14.59
N PRO A 517 -11.18 -6.08 13.28
CA PRO A 517 -10.15 -6.90 12.66
C PRO A 517 -8.74 -6.29 12.77
N LEU A 518 -8.63 -4.97 12.63
CA LEU A 518 -7.35 -4.29 12.76
C LEU A 518 -6.79 -4.39 14.19
N LEU A 519 -7.64 -4.17 15.21
CA LEU A 519 -7.25 -4.32 16.60
C LEU A 519 -6.82 -5.75 16.94
N TRP A 520 -7.54 -6.74 16.43
CA TRP A 520 -7.16 -8.15 16.56
C TRP A 520 -5.76 -8.42 15.97
N GLY A 521 -5.48 -7.93 14.76
CA GLY A 521 -4.16 -8.05 14.14
C GLY A 521 -3.05 -7.36 14.95
N ILE A 522 -3.33 -6.18 15.52
CA ILE A 522 -2.40 -5.46 16.40
C ILE A 522 -2.09 -6.29 17.64
N LEU A 523 -3.10 -6.83 18.32
CA LEU A 523 -2.93 -7.60 19.56
C LEU A 523 -2.09 -8.85 19.33
N ILE A 524 -2.38 -9.62 18.27
CA ILE A 524 -1.57 -10.82 17.93
C ILE A 524 -0.13 -10.44 17.58
N THR A 525 0.06 -9.34 16.84
CA THR A 525 1.40 -8.85 16.50
C THR A 525 2.20 -8.48 17.74
N LEU A 526 1.59 -7.73 18.67
CA LEU A 526 2.24 -7.29 19.90
C LEU A 526 2.58 -8.48 20.81
N GLU A 527 1.67 -9.43 20.95
CA GLU A 527 1.91 -10.66 21.72
C GLU A 527 3.17 -11.40 21.24
N LYS A 528 3.30 -11.57 19.91
CA LYS A 528 4.47 -12.23 19.30
C LYS A 528 5.74 -11.37 19.37
N ALA A 529 5.62 -10.04 19.34
CA ALA A 529 6.76 -9.12 19.29
C ALA A 529 7.35 -8.76 20.66
N VAL A 530 6.62 -8.95 21.75
CA VAL A 530 7.10 -8.63 23.13
C VAL A 530 8.42 -9.33 23.46
N VAL A 531 8.62 -10.52 22.93
CA VAL A 531 9.87 -11.30 23.15
C VAL A 531 11.11 -10.58 22.61
N LEU A 532 10.97 -9.73 21.57
CA LEU A 532 12.08 -9.00 20.94
C LEU A 532 12.68 -7.90 21.83
N PHE A 533 12.02 -7.56 22.92
CA PHE A 533 12.43 -6.50 23.86
C PHE A 533 12.72 -7.03 25.27
N ARG A 534 12.71 -8.34 25.46
CA ARG A 534 13.13 -9.02 26.67
C ARG A 534 14.59 -9.44 26.58
#